data_1d7be2bc70d00ccecca900db2ecb8d5b
#
_entry.id   1d7be2bc70d00ccecca900db2ecb8d5b
#
_cell.length_a   1.000
_cell.length_b   1.000
_cell.length_c   1.000
_cell.angle_alpha   90.00
_cell.angle_beta   90.00
_cell.angle_gamma   90.00
#
_symmetry.space_group_name_H-M   'P 1'
#
loop_
_entity.id
_entity.type
_entity.pdbx_description
1 polymer ?
#
loop_
_entity_poly.entity_id
_entity_poly.type
_entity_poly.pdbx_seq_one_letter_code
_entity_poly.pdbx_strand_id
1 'polypeptide(L)'
;MYRPLPNYLTIQPSKIEGLGLFAIKDIPAYEVIGMTHVQWFGEDNNLLRTPLGGFINHSDIPNCEIQGRMTRHLYTLEDIEAGTELTVKYTMYTLEEE
;
A
#
# COMPACT_ATOMS: atom_id res chain seq x y z
N MET A 1 -15.47 -7.89 -14.16
CA MET A 1 -14.28 -7.16 -14.63
C MET A 1 -13.22 -7.11 -13.54
N TYR A 2 -12.00 -7.44 -13.89
CA TYR A 2 -10.90 -7.40 -12.94
C TYR A 2 -10.55 -5.96 -12.56
N ARG A 3 -10.39 -5.72 -11.26
CA ARG A 3 -10.01 -4.40 -10.76
C ARG A 3 -8.84 -4.57 -9.81
N PRO A 4 -7.64 -4.18 -10.23
CA PRO A 4 -6.45 -4.34 -9.38
C PRO A 4 -6.44 -3.41 -8.17
N LEU A 5 -7.24 -2.34 -8.20
CA LEU A 5 -7.34 -1.40 -7.08
C LEU A 5 -8.77 -1.30 -6.61
N PRO A 6 -8.99 -1.04 -5.31
CA PRO A 6 -10.33 -0.71 -4.83
C PRO A 6 -10.88 0.51 -5.57
N ASN A 7 -12.19 0.60 -5.67
CA ASN A 7 -12.81 1.67 -6.43
C ASN A 7 -12.67 3.06 -5.79
N TYR A 8 -12.14 3.12 -4.57
CA TYR A 8 -11.92 4.40 -3.90
C TYR A 8 -10.46 4.85 -3.97
N LEU A 9 -9.64 4.17 -4.78
CA LEU A 9 -8.25 4.54 -5.01
C LEU A 9 -7.99 4.77 -6.48
N THR A 10 -6.99 5.60 -6.76
CA THR A 10 -6.55 5.84 -8.12
C THR A 10 -5.05 6.10 -8.13
N ILE A 11 -4.46 6.06 -9.32
CA ILE A 11 -3.05 6.31 -9.50
C ILE A 11 -2.92 7.64 -10.22
N GLN A 12 -2.10 8.54 -9.69
CA GLN A 12 -1.86 9.85 -10.31
C GLN A 12 -0.42 10.27 -10.05
N PRO A 13 0.04 11.33 -10.74
CA PRO A 13 1.38 11.85 -10.47
C PRO A 13 1.52 12.26 -9.02
N SER A 14 2.65 11.87 -8.42
CA SER A 14 2.93 12.10 -7.01
C SER A 14 3.91 13.24 -6.86
N LYS A 15 3.78 13.99 -5.75
CA LYS A 15 4.77 15.00 -5.42
C LYS A 15 6.01 14.38 -4.82
N ILE A 16 5.93 13.11 -4.42
CA ILE A 16 7.07 12.42 -3.82
C ILE A 16 7.96 11.85 -4.92
N GLU A 17 7.38 11.01 -5.76
CA GLU A 17 8.13 10.40 -6.85
C GLU A 17 7.17 9.76 -7.84
N GLY A 18 7.40 10.00 -9.12
CA GLY A 18 6.67 9.35 -10.21
C GLY A 18 5.17 9.34 -10.00
N LEU A 19 4.60 8.15 -10.01
CA LEU A 19 3.18 7.96 -9.78
C LEU A 19 2.95 7.51 -8.34
N GLY A 20 1.80 7.83 -7.82
CA GLY A 20 1.43 7.47 -6.46
C GLY A 20 -0.01 6.99 -6.37
N LEU A 21 -0.36 6.49 -5.20
CA LEU A 21 -1.66 5.95 -4.90
C LEU A 21 -2.45 6.98 -4.13
N PHE A 22 -3.62 7.37 -4.65
CA PHE A 22 -4.41 8.46 -4.05
C PHE A 22 -5.81 8.01 -3.72
N ALA A 23 -6.36 8.55 -2.63
CA ALA A 23 -7.73 8.30 -2.25
C ALA A 23 -8.65 9.18 -3.09
N ILE A 24 -9.74 8.60 -3.60
CA ILE A 24 -10.77 9.37 -4.31
C ILE A 24 -11.95 9.65 -3.37
N LYS A 25 -12.03 8.91 -2.28
CA LYS A 25 -13.06 9.08 -1.26
C LYS A 25 -12.37 9.05 0.09
N ASP A 26 -13.06 9.55 1.11
CA ASP A 26 -12.54 9.49 2.47
C ASP A 26 -12.43 8.03 2.90
N ILE A 27 -11.34 7.70 3.59
CA ILE A 27 -11.11 6.35 4.08
C ILE A 27 -10.90 6.43 5.59
N PRO A 28 -11.65 5.66 6.38
CA PRO A 28 -11.49 5.73 7.85
C PRO A 28 -10.17 5.10 8.31
N ALA A 29 -9.76 5.47 9.51
CA ALA A 29 -8.58 4.90 10.14
C ALA A 29 -8.74 3.40 10.35
N TYR A 30 -7.62 2.69 10.32
CA TYR A 30 -7.56 1.25 10.61
C TYR A 30 -8.39 0.40 9.66
N GLU A 31 -8.50 0.87 8.44
CA GLU A 31 -9.22 0.15 7.40
C GLU A 31 -8.23 -0.71 6.61
N VAL A 32 -8.58 -1.96 6.33
CA VAL A 32 -7.78 -2.82 5.48
C VAL A 32 -8.07 -2.44 4.04
N ILE A 33 -7.05 -1.95 3.35
CA ILE A 33 -7.21 -1.52 1.95
C ILE A 33 -7.16 -2.71 1.01
N GLY A 34 -6.16 -3.58 1.19
CA GLY A 34 -6.02 -4.73 0.32
C GLY A 34 -4.63 -5.32 0.40
N MET A 35 -4.41 -6.36 -0.40
CA MET A 35 -3.16 -7.09 -0.41
C MET A 35 -2.13 -6.38 -1.27
N THR A 36 -0.95 -6.15 -0.72
CA THR A 36 0.13 -5.48 -1.44
C THR A 36 1.18 -6.46 -1.94
N HIS A 37 1.38 -7.55 -1.21
CA HIS A 37 2.40 -8.54 -1.53
C HIS A 37 1.89 -9.93 -1.23
N VAL A 38 2.37 -10.90 -2.01
CA VAL A 38 2.09 -12.31 -1.74
C VAL A 38 3.38 -13.06 -1.97
N GLN A 39 3.69 -14.01 -1.10
CA GLN A 39 4.89 -14.80 -1.24
C GLN A 39 4.73 -15.75 -2.41
N TRP A 40 5.75 -15.78 -3.27
CA TRP A 40 5.73 -16.68 -4.41
C TRP A 40 5.85 -18.11 -3.91
N PHE A 41 4.93 -18.96 -4.35
CA PHE A 41 4.89 -20.32 -3.89
C PHE A 41 6.15 -21.08 -4.32
N GLY A 42 6.82 -21.69 -3.35
CA GLY A 42 8.00 -22.48 -3.63
C GLY A 42 9.32 -21.73 -3.66
N GLU A 43 9.27 -20.41 -3.50
CA GLU A 43 10.47 -19.58 -3.52
C GLU A 43 10.58 -18.84 -2.20
N ASP A 44 11.64 -19.10 -1.46
CA ASP A 44 11.85 -18.45 -0.18
C ASP A 44 12.08 -16.96 -0.34
N ASN A 45 11.43 -16.17 0.51
CA ASN A 45 11.66 -14.74 0.57
C ASN A 45 11.30 -14.00 -0.70
N ASN A 46 10.58 -14.63 -1.60
CA ASN A 46 10.24 -14.04 -2.88
C ASN A 46 8.82 -13.51 -2.79
N LEU A 47 8.70 -12.18 -2.74
CA LEU A 47 7.40 -11.53 -2.64
C LEU A 47 7.05 -10.88 -3.96
N LEU A 48 5.85 -11.16 -4.44
CA LEU A 48 5.32 -10.52 -5.62
C LEU A 48 4.46 -9.34 -5.19
N ARG A 49 4.62 -8.21 -5.85
CA ARG A 49 3.80 -7.04 -5.57
C ARG A 49 2.53 -7.08 -6.39
N THR A 50 1.43 -6.73 -5.75
CA THR A 50 0.19 -6.47 -6.48
C THR A 50 0.27 -5.04 -7.02
N PRO A 51 -0.63 -4.64 -7.92
CA PRO A 51 -0.64 -3.23 -8.35
C PRO A 51 -0.80 -2.26 -7.19
N LEU A 52 -1.52 -2.65 -6.15
CA LEU A 52 -1.67 -1.83 -4.96
C LEU A 52 -0.32 -1.58 -4.30
N GLY A 53 0.52 -2.62 -4.18
CA GLY A 53 1.82 -2.48 -3.55
C GLY A 53 2.85 -1.83 -4.46
N GLY A 54 2.61 -1.82 -5.77
CA GLY A 54 3.58 -1.33 -6.73
C GLY A 54 3.64 0.18 -6.87
N PHE A 55 2.60 0.89 -6.42
CA PHE A 55 2.51 2.33 -6.62
C PHE A 55 2.49 3.14 -5.34
N ILE A 56 2.76 2.51 -4.19
CA ILE A 56 2.72 3.25 -2.95
C ILE A 56 4.10 3.80 -2.64
N ASN A 57 4.17 5.09 -2.33
CA ASN A 57 5.42 5.78 -2.09
C ASN A 57 5.79 5.79 -0.61
N HIS A 58 7.07 6.02 -0.36
CA HIS A 58 7.61 6.08 0.99
C HIS A 58 7.42 7.47 1.59
N SER A 59 7.16 7.52 2.89
CA SER A 59 7.16 8.76 3.66
C SER A 59 7.65 8.46 5.06
N ASP A 60 8.36 9.41 5.65
CA ASP A 60 8.78 9.28 7.05
C ASP A 60 7.63 9.55 8.00
N ILE A 61 6.56 10.18 7.50
CA ILE A 61 5.34 10.42 8.27
C ILE A 61 4.20 9.78 7.49
N PRO A 62 4.14 8.44 7.48
CA PRO A 62 3.18 7.75 6.63
C PRO A 62 1.77 7.78 7.21
N ASN A 63 0.79 7.65 6.32
CA ASN A 63 -0.61 7.54 6.76
C ASN A 63 -1.11 6.10 6.65
N CYS A 64 -0.27 5.18 6.20
CA CYS A 64 -0.63 3.77 6.06
C CYS A 64 0.52 2.90 6.52
N GLU A 65 0.23 1.62 6.69
CA GLU A 65 1.21 0.64 7.11
C GLU A 65 0.96 -0.67 6.38
N ILE A 66 2.04 -1.38 6.06
CA ILE A 66 1.94 -2.70 5.44
C ILE A 66 2.29 -3.73 6.50
N GLN A 67 1.42 -4.72 6.69
CA GLN A 67 1.61 -5.77 7.69
C GLN A 67 1.38 -7.13 7.08
N GLY A 68 2.05 -8.12 7.65
CA GLY A 68 1.90 -9.50 7.24
C GLY A 68 3.23 -10.13 6.92
N ARG A 69 3.20 -11.43 6.59
CA ARG A 69 4.42 -12.16 6.25
C ARG A 69 4.30 -12.77 4.86
N MET A 70 3.57 -13.87 4.73
CA MET A 70 3.39 -14.51 3.44
C MET A 70 2.49 -13.69 2.54
N THR A 71 1.45 -13.12 3.11
CA THR A 71 0.64 -12.12 2.42
C THR A 71 0.72 -10.85 3.24
N ARG A 72 0.86 -9.72 2.57
CA ARG A 72 0.96 -8.44 3.23
C ARG A 72 -0.18 -7.55 2.78
N HIS A 73 -0.75 -6.83 3.72
CA HIS A 73 -1.90 -5.99 3.48
C HIS A 73 -1.62 -4.55 3.90
N LEU A 74 -2.23 -3.63 3.19
CA LEU A 74 -2.13 -2.21 3.47
C LEU A 74 -3.26 -1.79 4.39
N TYR A 75 -2.93 -1.07 5.45
CA TYR A 75 -3.88 -0.57 6.43
C TYR A 75 -3.72 0.92 6.56
N THR A 76 -4.81 1.64 6.79
CA THR A 76 -4.72 3.05 7.13
C THR A 76 -4.39 3.20 8.60
N LEU A 77 -3.57 4.20 8.92
CA LEU A 77 -3.20 4.50 10.31
C LEU A 77 -4.04 5.64 10.87
N GLU A 78 -4.72 6.37 10.01
CA GLU A 78 -5.51 7.52 10.39
C GLU A 78 -6.56 7.74 9.33
N ASP A 79 -7.51 8.61 9.60
CA ASP A 79 -8.52 8.98 8.59
C ASP A 79 -7.81 9.63 7.42
N ILE A 80 -8.17 9.23 6.21
CA ILE A 80 -7.58 9.77 5.00
C ILE A 80 -8.65 10.47 4.20
N GLU A 81 -8.43 11.76 3.89
CA GLU A 81 -9.38 12.51 3.11
C GLU A 81 -9.20 12.26 1.62
N ALA A 82 -10.29 12.37 0.88
CA ALA A 82 -10.23 12.25 -0.57
C ALA A 82 -9.19 13.24 -1.11
N GLY A 83 -8.40 12.80 -2.08
CA GLY A 83 -7.34 13.62 -2.66
C GLY A 83 -5.98 13.43 -2.02
N THR A 84 -5.90 12.67 -0.93
CA THR A 84 -4.65 12.47 -0.20
C THR A 84 -3.90 11.27 -0.76
N GLU A 85 -2.58 11.39 -0.87
CA GLU A 85 -1.74 10.28 -1.29
C GLU A 85 -1.53 9.32 -0.12
N LEU A 86 -1.66 8.01 -0.38
CA LEU A 86 -1.38 6.98 0.61
C LEU A 86 0.11 6.69 0.59
N THR A 87 0.73 6.67 1.78
CA THR A 87 2.17 6.45 1.91
C THR A 87 2.46 5.47 3.02
N VAL A 88 3.62 4.82 2.92
CA VAL A 88 4.10 3.89 3.94
C VAL A 88 5.55 4.20 4.24
N LYS A 89 6.05 3.70 5.36
CA LYS A 89 7.45 3.81 5.67
C LYS A 89 8.11 2.49 5.29
N TYR A 90 8.93 2.53 4.25
CA TYR A 90 9.51 1.32 3.69
C TYR A 90 10.27 0.48 4.70
N THR A 91 10.98 1.11 5.61
CA THR A 91 11.78 0.37 6.58
C THR A 91 10.94 -0.54 7.47
N MET A 92 9.66 -0.23 7.62
CA MET A 92 8.80 -0.99 8.52
C MET A 92 8.58 -2.41 8.03
N TYR A 93 8.37 -2.59 6.73
CA TYR A 93 8.14 -3.94 6.26
C TYR A 93 9.40 -4.60 5.72
N THR A 94 10.45 -3.81 5.50
CA THR A 94 11.73 -4.40 5.14
C THR A 94 12.28 -5.24 6.29
N LEU A 95 12.07 -4.78 7.51
CA LEU A 95 12.55 -5.50 8.68
C LEU A 95 11.89 -6.86 8.85
N GLU A 96 10.70 -7.01 8.33
CA GLU A 96 9.98 -8.27 8.46
C GLU A 96 10.58 -9.39 7.64
N GLU A 97 11.44 -9.06 6.71
CA GLU A 97 12.07 -10.06 5.87
C GLU A 97 13.18 -10.82 6.56
N GLU A 98 13.59 -10.34 7.70
CA GLU A 98 14.63 -11.01 8.48
C GLU A 98 14.04 -11.96 9.51
#